data_9e081632c2dba8d0e955a68093e112f0
#
_entry.id   9e081632c2dba8d0e955a68093e112f0
#
_cell.length_a   1.000
_cell.length_b   1.000
_cell.length_c   1.000
_cell.angle_alpha   90.00
_cell.angle_beta   90.00
_cell.angle_gamma   90.00
#
_symmetry.space_group_name_H-M   'P 1'
#
loop_
_entity.id
_entity.type
_entity.pdbx_description
1 polymer ?
#
loop_
_entity_poly.entity_id
_entity_poly.type
_entity_poly.pdbx_seq_one_letter_code
_entity_poly.pdbx_strand_id
1 'polypeptide(L)'
;SGNTPPVSPSQGNNGGTGTGPTPQATSGGGGGAGGAGSNGSNPPGGGGAGGAGSPNTITGSNVTRAGGGGGGSRYSNSPSQPPFAPVQAAGGSGGGGAGGYGVTQGGDQSTQNGTAGTANTGGGAGGASGGNSAPGAAGGSGVVIIRYKYQ
;
A
#
# COMPACT_ATOMS: atom_id res chain seq x y z
N SER A 1 -14.99 2.54 0.58
CA SER A 1 -15.09 3.02 1.97
C SER A 1 -14.62 1.92 2.92
N GLY A 2 -13.67 2.24 3.82
CA GLY A 2 -13.08 1.27 4.75
C GLY A 2 -13.95 0.93 5.96
N ASN A 3 -15.09 1.59 6.14
CA ASN A 3 -16.04 1.35 7.22
C ASN A 3 -17.48 1.41 6.68
N THR A 4 -17.83 0.44 5.83
CA THR A 4 -19.15 0.33 5.22
C THR A 4 -19.72 -1.08 5.40
N PRO A 5 -20.87 -1.26 6.06
CA PRO A 5 -21.64 -0.22 6.76
C PRO A 5 -20.86 0.38 7.94
N PRO A 6 -21.18 1.62 8.34
CA PRO A 6 -20.47 2.27 9.45
C PRO A 6 -20.74 1.52 10.76
N VAL A 7 -19.67 1.21 11.48
CA VAL A 7 -19.70 0.56 12.79
C VAL A 7 -18.87 1.34 13.80
N SER A 8 -19.14 1.17 15.08
CA SER A 8 -18.35 1.78 16.16
C SER A 8 -17.84 0.68 17.11
N PRO A 9 -16.52 0.59 17.35
CA PRO A 9 -15.46 1.38 16.71
C PRO A 9 -15.30 1.07 15.22
N SER A 10 -14.74 2.01 14.44
CA SER A 10 -14.48 1.81 13.01
C SER A 10 -13.53 0.62 12.78
N GLN A 11 -13.87 -0.22 11.79
CA GLN A 11 -13.07 -1.41 11.44
C GLN A 11 -11.99 -1.13 10.39
N GLY A 12 -11.96 0.09 9.84
CA GLY A 12 -10.97 0.47 8.86
C GLY A 12 -11.18 1.87 8.30
N ASN A 13 -10.25 2.30 7.49
CA ASN A 13 -10.24 3.63 6.87
C ASN A 13 -10.23 3.53 5.34
N ASN A 14 -10.56 4.65 4.68
CA ASN A 14 -10.55 4.71 3.22
C ASN A 14 -9.15 4.56 2.66
N GLY A 15 -9.05 3.94 1.47
CA GLY A 15 -7.87 4.05 0.63
C GLY A 15 -7.78 5.44 0.00
N GLY A 16 -6.59 5.81 -0.44
CA GLY A 16 -6.34 7.00 -1.24
C GLY A 16 -6.84 6.87 -2.67
N THR A 17 -6.95 7.97 -3.36
CA THR A 17 -7.30 8.04 -4.78
C THR A 17 -6.05 7.96 -5.66
N GLY A 18 -6.17 7.32 -6.81
CA GLY A 18 -5.14 7.38 -7.85
C GLY A 18 -5.19 8.70 -8.61
N THR A 19 -4.12 9.04 -9.29
CA THR A 19 -4.03 10.23 -10.14
C THR A 19 -3.34 9.91 -11.47
N GLY A 20 -3.63 10.70 -12.47
CA GLY A 20 -2.92 10.77 -13.75
C GLY A 20 -3.65 10.09 -14.90
N PRO A 21 -3.68 10.77 -16.07
CA PRO A 21 -3.99 10.12 -17.33
C PRO A 21 -2.79 9.29 -17.80
N THR A 22 -3.06 8.26 -18.60
CA THR A 22 -1.98 7.59 -19.35
C THR A 22 -1.16 8.62 -20.15
N PRO A 23 0.18 8.49 -20.24
CA PRO A 23 0.99 7.32 -19.90
C PRO A 23 1.54 7.28 -18.47
N GLN A 24 1.15 8.22 -17.61
CA GLN A 24 1.62 8.31 -16.22
C GLN A 24 0.44 8.10 -15.28
N ALA A 25 0.43 7.00 -14.54
CA ALA A 25 -0.63 6.68 -13.62
C ALA A 25 -0.08 6.27 -12.26
N THR A 26 -0.71 6.77 -11.20
CA THR A 26 -0.39 6.39 -9.83
C THR A 26 -1.65 5.93 -9.12
N SER A 27 -1.54 4.90 -8.31
CA SER A 27 -2.62 4.41 -7.47
C SER A 27 -2.50 4.99 -6.07
N GLY A 28 -3.63 5.22 -5.42
CA GLY A 28 -3.66 5.53 -4.00
C GLY A 28 -3.26 4.34 -3.16
N GLY A 29 -2.79 4.57 -1.94
CA GLY A 29 -2.52 3.53 -0.96
C GLY A 29 -3.80 2.97 -0.37
N GLY A 30 -3.78 1.71 0.07
CA GLY A 30 -4.87 1.07 0.81
C GLY A 30 -5.08 1.71 2.18
N GLY A 31 -6.31 1.75 2.67
CA GLY A 31 -6.59 2.14 4.05
C GLY A 31 -6.13 1.07 5.04
N GLY A 32 -5.66 1.48 6.20
CA GLY A 32 -5.35 0.62 7.33
C GLY A 32 -6.44 0.67 8.41
N ALA A 33 -6.32 -0.16 9.43
CA ALA A 33 -7.24 -0.13 10.57
C ALA A 33 -7.16 1.16 11.38
N GLY A 34 -5.99 1.80 11.45
CA GLY A 34 -5.74 3.02 12.22
C GLY A 34 -5.70 4.31 11.41
N GLY A 35 -5.55 4.25 10.09
CA GLY A 35 -5.44 5.44 9.24
C GLY A 35 -5.81 5.23 7.78
N ALA A 36 -6.19 6.31 7.11
CA ALA A 36 -6.47 6.30 5.69
C ALA A 36 -5.17 6.15 4.86
N GLY A 37 -5.30 5.57 3.68
CA GLY A 37 -4.24 5.59 2.68
C GLY A 37 -4.09 6.96 2.04
N SER A 38 -2.87 7.27 1.62
CA SER A 38 -2.56 8.52 0.92
C SER A 38 -2.95 8.45 -0.55
N ASN A 39 -3.28 9.58 -1.14
CA ASN A 39 -3.49 9.67 -2.57
C ASN A 39 -2.17 9.45 -3.33
N GLY A 40 -2.27 8.88 -4.51
CA GLY A 40 -1.19 8.94 -5.49
C GLY A 40 -0.92 10.38 -5.88
N SER A 41 0.30 10.69 -6.24
CA SER A 41 0.71 12.03 -6.67
C SER A 41 1.26 12.00 -8.08
N ASN A 42 0.98 13.08 -8.85
CA ASN A 42 1.54 13.23 -10.19
C ASN A 42 3.08 13.30 -10.15
N PRO A 43 3.76 13.02 -11.28
CA PRO A 43 5.22 13.15 -11.36
C PRO A 43 5.72 14.50 -10.84
N PRO A 44 6.87 14.50 -10.10
CA PRO A 44 7.76 13.38 -9.81
C PRO A 44 7.31 12.47 -8.63
N GLY A 45 6.05 12.54 -8.22
CA GLY A 45 5.50 11.71 -7.15
C GLY A 45 5.40 10.22 -7.48
N GLY A 46 4.77 9.48 -6.61
CA GLY A 46 4.60 8.03 -6.72
C GLY A 46 3.22 7.56 -6.32
N GLY A 47 3.05 6.26 -6.19
CA GLY A 47 1.88 5.69 -5.56
C GLY A 47 1.67 6.26 -4.14
N GLY A 48 0.44 6.30 -3.67
CA GLY A 48 0.12 6.74 -2.31
C GLY A 48 0.60 5.73 -1.27
N ALA A 49 1.07 6.21 -0.12
CA ALA A 49 1.42 5.34 0.99
C ALA A 49 0.20 4.63 1.59
N GLY A 50 0.38 3.43 2.10
CA GLY A 50 -0.64 2.70 2.84
C GLY A 50 -0.95 3.35 4.18
N GLY A 51 -2.21 3.28 4.59
CA GLY A 51 -2.67 3.77 5.88
C GLY A 51 -2.13 2.94 7.04
N ALA A 52 -1.89 3.59 8.17
CA ALA A 52 -1.41 2.90 9.36
C ALA A 52 -2.40 1.85 9.87
N GLY A 53 -1.88 0.77 10.42
CA GLY A 53 -2.63 -0.19 11.22
C GLY A 53 -2.98 0.35 12.61
N SER A 54 -3.71 -0.45 13.37
CA SER A 54 -4.10 -0.12 14.73
C SER A 54 -3.24 -0.84 15.76
N PRO A 55 -2.73 -0.14 16.77
CA PRO A 55 -1.99 -0.74 17.87
C PRO A 55 -2.94 -1.47 18.82
N ASN A 56 -2.45 -2.59 19.40
CA ASN A 56 -3.19 -3.35 20.40
C ASN A 56 -2.24 -4.00 21.39
N THR A 57 -2.64 -4.11 22.66
CA THR A 57 -1.85 -4.62 23.77
C THR A 57 -2.30 -5.99 24.28
N ILE A 58 -3.16 -6.70 23.53
CA ILE A 58 -3.71 -8.01 23.93
C ILE A 58 -2.63 -9.07 24.24
N THR A 59 -1.47 -8.94 23.58
CA THR A 59 -0.30 -9.84 23.80
C THR A 59 0.61 -9.43 24.95
N GLY A 60 0.28 -8.36 25.67
CA GLY A 60 1.11 -7.81 26.74
C GLY A 60 2.09 -6.72 26.30
N SER A 61 2.35 -6.58 25.02
CA SER A 61 3.13 -5.49 24.41
C SER A 61 2.32 -4.80 23.33
N ASN A 62 2.67 -3.55 23.02
CA ASN A 62 2.01 -2.80 21.96
C ASN A 62 2.44 -3.29 20.58
N VAL A 63 1.52 -3.94 19.86
CA VAL A 63 1.76 -4.48 18.51
C VAL A 63 0.78 -3.86 17.53
N THR A 64 1.29 -3.19 16.50
CA THR A 64 0.46 -2.61 15.41
C THR A 64 0.20 -3.67 14.35
N ARG A 65 -1.07 -3.77 13.89
CA ARG A 65 -1.54 -4.73 12.87
C ARG A 65 -2.47 -4.07 11.87
N ALA A 66 -2.72 -4.76 10.76
CA ALA A 66 -3.65 -4.35 9.71
C ALA A 66 -3.31 -2.99 9.06
N GLY A 67 -2.05 -2.79 8.70
CA GLY A 67 -1.61 -1.68 7.85
C GLY A 67 -2.04 -1.87 6.41
N GLY A 68 -2.40 -0.79 5.71
CA GLY A 68 -2.74 -0.80 4.29
C GLY A 68 -1.52 -0.99 3.39
N GLY A 69 -1.70 -1.53 2.19
CA GLY A 69 -0.62 -1.62 1.20
C GLY A 69 -0.35 -0.29 0.50
N GLY A 70 0.88 -0.07 0.05
CA GLY A 70 1.27 1.06 -0.79
C GLY A 70 0.69 0.95 -2.20
N GLY A 71 0.36 2.06 -2.83
CA GLY A 71 -0.14 2.13 -4.19
C GLY A 71 0.95 1.88 -5.23
N GLY A 72 0.60 1.28 -6.36
CA GLY A 72 1.51 1.13 -7.49
C GLY A 72 1.63 2.40 -8.32
N SER A 73 2.68 2.49 -9.13
CA SER A 73 2.87 3.60 -10.06
C SER A 73 3.46 3.16 -11.39
N ARG A 74 3.15 3.93 -12.42
CA ARG A 74 3.73 3.78 -13.77
C ARG A 74 4.22 5.13 -14.28
N TYR A 75 5.43 5.12 -14.81
CA TYR A 75 6.01 6.26 -15.50
C TYR A 75 6.42 5.86 -16.91
N SER A 76 6.03 6.66 -17.88
CA SER A 76 6.54 6.55 -19.24
C SER A 76 7.19 7.89 -19.58
N ASN A 77 8.51 7.90 -19.71
CA ASN A 77 9.25 9.10 -20.04
C ASN A 77 9.55 9.16 -21.54
N SER A 78 9.34 10.33 -22.11
CA SER A 78 9.90 10.65 -23.41
C SER A 78 11.42 10.80 -23.28
N PRO A 79 12.21 10.47 -24.32
CA PRO A 79 13.68 10.64 -24.31
C PRO A 79 14.16 12.06 -23.97
N SER A 80 13.28 13.05 -24.07
CA SER A 80 13.56 14.47 -23.80
C SER A 80 13.31 14.91 -22.34
N GLN A 81 12.86 14.01 -21.46
CA GLN A 81 12.65 14.34 -20.04
C GLN A 81 13.80 13.84 -19.18
N PRO A 82 14.19 14.59 -18.12
CA PRO A 82 15.21 14.15 -17.21
C PRO A 82 14.85 12.80 -16.57
N PRO A 83 15.85 11.96 -16.23
CA PRO A 83 15.60 10.67 -15.61
C PRO A 83 14.92 10.86 -14.25
N PHE A 84 13.76 10.25 -14.08
CA PHE A 84 13.09 10.18 -12.80
C PHE A 84 13.55 8.94 -12.02
N ALA A 85 13.87 9.13 -10.76
CA ALA A 85 13.99 8.04 -9.82
C ALA A 85 12.60 7.80 -9.18
N PRO A 86 11.87 6.76 -9.59
CA PRO A 86 10.57 6.49 -9.01
C PRO A 86 10.72 6.10 -7.54
N VAL A 87 9.84 6.63 -6.71
CA VAL A 87 9.81 6.29 -5.29
C VAL A 87 8.75 5.21 -5.08
N GLN A 88 9.18 4.10 -4.47
CA GLN A 88 8.26 3.04 -4.06
C GLN A 88 7.34 3.56 -2.95
N ALA A 89 6.04 3.42 -3.13
CA ALA A 89 5.08 3.79 -2.11
C ALA A 89 5.20 2.86 -0.91
N ALA A 90 5.41 3.41 0.27
CA ALA A 90 5.52 2.63 1.49
C ALA A 90 4.20 1.95 1.85
N GLY A 91 4.27 0.74 2.36
CA GLY A 91 3.15 0.10 3.06
C GLY A 91 2.92 0.76 4.42
N GLY A 92 1.70 0.70 4.92
CA GLY A 92 1.34 1.21 6.24
C GLY A 92 1.97 0.39 7.37
N SER A 93 2.29 1.05 8.49
CA SER A 93 2.74 0.37 9.70
C SER A 93 1.74 -0.69 10.13
N GLY A 94 2.22 -1.81 10.66
CA GLY A 94 1.37 -2.97 11.00
C GLY A 94 1.24 -3.97 9.86
N GLY A 95 2.25 -4.06 8.99
CA GLY A 95 2.44 -5.15 8.05
C GLY A 95 1.96 -4.88 6.62
N GLY A 96 1.72 -3.64 6.23
CA GLY A 96 1.41 -3.30 4.83
C GLY A 96 2.62 -3.52 3.91
N GLY A 97 2.40 -4.11 2.74
CA GLY A 97 3.41 -4.27 1.70
C GLY A 97 3.62 -2.97 0.90
N ALA A 98 4.83 -2.74 0.42
CA ALA A 98 5.16 -1.58 -0.39
C ALA A 98 4.66 -1.72 -1.83
N GLY A 99 4.23 -0.63 -2.45
CA GLY A 99 3.74 -0.61 -3.83
C GLY A 99 4.86 -0.81 -4.84
N GLY A 100 4.54 -1.39 -5.98
CA GLY A 100 5.45 -1.53 -7.11
C GLY A 100 5.52 -0.25 -7.95
N TYR A 101 6.56 -0.15 -8.75
CA TYR A 101 6.65 0.88 -9.76
C TYR A 101 7.17 0.33 -11.09
N GLY A 102 6.77 0.96 -12.19
CA GLY A 102 7.30 0.66 -13.51
C GLY A 102 7.76 1.92 -14.20
N VAL A 103 8.96 1.87 -14.80
CA VAL A 103 9.50 2.95 -15.61
C VAL A 103 9.78 2.43 -17.01
N THR A 104 9.32 3.17 -18.01
CA THR A 104 9.69 2.97 -19.41
C THR A 104 10.41 4.23 -19.88
N GLN A 105 11.71 4.12 -20.20
CA GLN A 105 12.53 5.23 -20.65
C GLN A 105 13.40 4.79 -21.82
N GLY A 106 13.20 5.40 -23.00
CA GLY A 106 14.06 5.19 -24.16
C GLY A 106 14.18 3.75 -24.68
N GLY A 107 13.19 2.89 -24.34
CA GLY A 107 13.24 1.45 -24.67
C GLY A 107 13.64 0.56 -23.49
N ASP A 108 14.25 1.12 -22.48
CA ASP A 108 14.57 0.39 -21.25
C ASP A 108 13.36 0.36 -20.32
N GLN A 109 13.09 -0.82 -19.75
CA GLN A 109 12.03 -1.03 -18.78
C GLN A 109 12.63 -1.45 -17.44
N SER A 110 12.42 -0.64 -16.43
CA SER A 110 12.70 -1.01 -15.04
C SER A 110 11.40 -1.16 -14.28
N THR A 111 11.22 -2.33 -13.69
CA THR A 111 10.02 -2.62 -12.90
C THR A 111 10.41 -3.12 -11.52
N GLN A 112 9.77 -2.59 -10.51
CA GLN A 112 9.81 -3.10 -9.14
C GLN A 112 8.44 -3.63 -8.78
N ASN A 113 8.37 -4.87 -8.38
CA ASN A 113 7.11 -5.46 -7.96
C ASN A 113 6.67 -4.91 -6.59
N GLY A 114 5.37 -4.87 -6.37
CA GLY A 114 4.85 -4.68 -5.04
C GLY A 114 5.27 -5.82 -4.12
N THR A 115 5.37 -5.55 -2.82
CA THR A 115 5.72 -6.56 -1.82
C THR A 115 4.48 -7.08 -1.11
N ALA A 116 4.56 -8.33 -0.64
CA ALA A 116 3.49 -8.92 0.14
C ALA A 116 3.32 -8.21 1.50
N GLY A 117 2.11 -8.26 2.02
CA GLY A 117 1.85 -7.93 3.41
C GLY A 117 2.54 -8.90 4.36
N THR A 118 2.93 -8.43 5.54
CA THR A 118 3.59 -9.24 6.56
C THR A 118 2.64 -10.29 7.12
N ALA A 119 3.13 -11.51 7.23
CA ALA A 119 2.35 -12.61 7.81
C ALA A 119 1.95 -12.33 9.26
N ASN A 120 0.79 -12.84 9.68
CA ASN A 120 0.23 -12.71 11.03
C ASN A 120 -0.09 -11.26 11.46
N THR A 121 -0.26 -10.37 10.47
CA THR A 121 -0.64 -8.97 10.72
C THR A 121 -1.97 -8.58 10.10
N GLY A 122 -2.44 -9.34 9.10
CA GLY A 122 -3.59 -8.92 8.28
C GLY A 122 -3.29 -7.68 7.43
N GLY A 123 -2.02 -7.40 7.15
CA GLY A 123 -1.59 -6.25 6.36
C GLY A 123 -1.98 -6.39 4.89
N GLY A 124 -2.29 -5.28 4.23
CA GLY A 124 -2.59 -5.24 2.79
C GLY A 124 -1.36 -5.50 1.94
N ALA A 125 -1.57 -6.01 0.72
CA ALA A 125 -0.52 -6.13 -0.29
C ALA A 125 -0.16 -4.79 -0.92
N GLY A 126 1.08 -4.65 -1.35
CA GLY A 126 1.49 -3.56 -2.24
C GLY A 126 0.87 -3.70 -3.63
N GLY A 127 0.47 -2.58 -4.22
CA GLY A 127 -0.05 -2.52 -5.58
C GLY A 127 0.99 -2.97 -6.61
N ALA A 128 0.51 -3.52 -7.73
CA ALA A 128 1.36 -3.87 -8.86
C ALA A 128 1.96 -2.62 -9.52
N SER A 129 3.10 -2.78 -10.21
CA SER A 129 3.59 -1.73 -11.10
C SER A 129 2.72 -1.67 -12.36
N GLY A 130 2.53 -0.48 -12.91
CA GLY A 130 1.79 -0.29 -14.17
C GLY A 130 2.58 -0.65 -15.44
N GLY A 131 3.66 -1.43 -15.34
CA GLY A 131 4.44 -1.94 -16.48
C GLY A 131 4.04 -3.35 -16.88
N ASN A 132 4.66 -3.88 -17.94
CA ASN A 132 4.34 -5.18 -18.51
C ASN A 132 4.31 -6.31 -17.46
N SER A 133 3.10 -6.78 -17.18
CA SER A 133 2.84 -8.04 -16.47
C SER A 133 3.44 -8.21 -15.06
N ALA A 134 3.72 -7.13 -14.32
CA ALA A 134 4.09 -7.27 -12.93
C ALA A 134 2.89 -7.79 -12.11
N PRO A 135 2.97 -8.97 -11.50
CA PRO A 135 1.88 -9.50 -10.69
C PRO A 135 1.69 -8.64 -9.44
N GLY A 136 0.46 -8.53 -8.98
CA GLY A 136 0.15 -8.00 -7.65
C GLY A 136 0.73 -8.89 -6.55
N ALA A 137 1.02 -8.31 -5.41
CA ALA A 137 1.51 -9.05 -4.26
C ALA A 137 0.34 -9.67 -3.45
N ALA A 138 0.63 -10.61 -2.57
CA ALA A 138 -0.35 -11.18 -1.67
C ALA A 138 -0.50 -10.36 -0.39
N GLY A 139 -1.73 -10.28 0.15
CA GLY A 139 -1.94 -9.76 1.50
C GLY A 139 -1.28 -10.62 2.56
N GLY A 140 -0.96 -10.06 3.70
CA GLY A 140 -0.46 -10.79 4.86
C GLY A 140 -1.57 -11.64 5.49
N SER A 141 -1.23 -12.82 5.99
CA SER A 141 -2.17 -13.62 6.78
C SER A 141 -2.61 -12.85 8.03
N GLY A 142 -3.86 -13.11 8.46
CA GLY A 142 -4.36 -12.63 9.74
C GLY A 142 -3.89 -13.49 10.92
N VAL A 143 -4.22 -13.07 12.13
CA VAL A 143 -3.99 -13.80 13.36
C VAL A 143 -5.20 -13.65 14.27
N VAL A 144 -5.57 -14.72 14.96
CA VAL A 144 -6.59 -14.69 16.02
C VAL A 144 -5.88 -14.85 17.36
N ILE A 145 -6.14 -13.90 18.27
CA ILE A 145 -5.54 -13.90 19.61
C ILE A 145 -6.67 -13.89 20.63
N ILE A 146 -6.68 -14.89 21.49
CA ILE A 146 -7.65 -15.02 22.58
C ILE A 146 -6.92 -14.86 23.91
N ARG A 147 -7.40 -13.93 24.74
CA ARG A 147 -6.91 -13.72 26.09
C ARG A 147 -8.07 -13.90 27.07
N TYR A 148 -7.90 -14.73 28.04
CA TYR A 148 -8.88 -14.95 29.10
C TYR A 148 -8.22 -14.80 30.48
N LYS A 149 -9.03 -14.41 31.45
CA LYS A 149 -8.60 -14.33 32.84
C LYS A 149 -8.62 -15.73 33.44
N TYR A 150 -7.49 -16.18 33.93
CA TYR A 150 -7.44 -17.40 34.73
C TYR A 150 -7.92 -17.10 36.16
N GLN A 151 -8.85 -17.88 36.65
CA GLN A 151 -9.33 -17.81 38.04
C GLN A 151 -8.63 -18.85 38.89
#